data_3076c8df53c76f6a4e37f944362bfb2c
#
_entry.id   3076c8df53c76f6a4e37f944362bfb2c
#
_cell.length_a   1.000
_cell.length_b   1.000
_cell.length_c   1.000
_cell.angle_alpha   90.00
_cell.angle_beta   90.00
_cell.angle_gamma   90.00
#
_symmetry.space_group_name_H-M   'P 1'
#
loop_
_entity.id
_entity.type
_entity.pdbx_description
1 polymer ?
#
loop_
_entity_poly.entity_id
_entity_poly.type
_entity_poly.pdbx_seq_one_letter_code
_entity_poly.pdbx_strand_id
1 'polypeptide(L)'
;MLSKLHKNCPATGRGAAPPPRHMQMSARRAAASGKRTATMPSHRQQTGRGCICWLAVIGLLVLVPDFIAALKDVSVMIPQAVKRGSNALFTCNYDMENDTLYSVKWYKGKREFYRYTPKENPAMKVFAMTSGLNVERNLSNQSHVVLQSVPLNISGKFTCEISVEAPTFQTAMVSGEMEVVELPEEHTVVTGIQARYRIGDLVDGNCSIKYSKPAANLTWTINGIVVPPHHIKTYQIEKQENTTLESVTSAIHFMVTTQHFLKGQMRLKCTANIFDIFKEEMESVIEEDRPRIMASGRSYDINNYPLDEHTNGERGFEDHNESYLTYYSASKTMLRNH
;
A
#
# COMPACT_ATOMS: atom_id res chain seq x y z
N MET A 1 -58.35 -15.22 -23.11
CA MET A 1 -58.85 -16.49 -22.63
C MET A 1 -57.93 -16.93 -21.53
N LEU A 2 -58.34 -16.70 -20.29
CA LEU A 2 -58.86 -17.61 -19.29
C LEU A 2 -57.81 -18.65 -18.89
N SER A 3 -57.40 -18.91 -17.64
CA SER A 3 -57.93 -18.58 -16.31
C SER A 3 -56.94 -19.16 -15.27
N LYS A 4 -56.61 -18.42 -14.21
CA LYS A 4 -56.83 -18.68 -12.79
C LYS A 4 -56.72 -20.12 -12.29
N LEU A 5 -55.90 -20.27 -11.19
CA LEU A 5 -56.26 -20.82 -9.85
C LEU A 5 -54.99 -20.87 -8.99
N HIS A 6 -54.86 -20.05 -8.02
CA HIS A 6 -55.17 -20.09 -6.58
C HIS A 6 -54.99 -21.45 -5.89
N LYS A 7 -54.05 -21.56 -4.90
CA LYS A 7 -54.39 -21.73 -3.46
C LYS A 7 -53.13 -21.99 -2.57
N ASN A 8 -52.97 -21.11 -1.62
CA ASN A 8 -52.87 -21.29 -0.17
C ASN A 8 -51.57 -21.71 0.49
N CYS A 9 -51.06 -20.76 1.27
CA CYS A 9 -50.23 -20.93 2.50
C CYS A 9 -50.92 -21.78 3.58
N PRO A 10 -50.16 -22.33 4.59
CA PRO A 10 -50.06 -21.57 5.78
C PRO A 10 -48.68 -21.54 6.44
N ALA A 11 -48.50 -20.49 7.28
CA ALA A 11 -47.39 -20.23 8.17
C ALA A 11 -47.47 -21.04 9.47
N THR A 12 -46.35 -21.39 10.04
CA THR A 12 -46.00 -21.57 11.48
C THR A 12 -44.53 -21.96 11.50
N GLY A 13 -43.63 -21.55 12.36
CA GLY A 13 -43.66 -21.02 13.65
C GLY A 13 -42.19 -20.78 14.08
N ARG A 14 -42.02 -19.91 14.99
CA ARG A 14 -40.80 -19.40 15.61
C ARG A 14 -39.94 -20.49 16.28
N GLY A 15 -38.59 -20.30 16.27
CA GLY A 15 -37.67 -21.03 17.10
C GLY A 15 -36.31 -20.33 17.15
N ALA A 16 -36.13 -19.43 18.11
CA ALA A 16 -34.89 -18.78 18.41
C ALA A 16 -33.94 -19.74 19.13
N ALA A 17 -32.69 -19.84 18.72
CA ALA A 17 -31.63 -20.55 19.43
C ALA A 17 -30.85 -19.58 20.33
N PRO A 18 -30.46 -19.99 21.57
CA PRO A 18 -29.74 -19.16 22.53
C PRO A 18 -28.22 -19.22 22.35
N PRO A 19 -27.46 -18.22 22.89
CA PRO A 19 -26.01 -18.09 22.73
C PRO A 19 -25.26 -19.03 23.73
N PRO A 20 -23.98 -19.37 23.47
CA PRO A 20 -23.21 -20.25 24.32
C PRO A 20 -22.70 -19.55 25.58
N ARG A 21 -22.81 -20.26 26.71
CA ARG A 21 -22.39 -19.86 28.06
C ARG A 21 -20.87 -19.97 28.22
N HIS A 22 -20.28 -18.93 28.80
CA HIS A 22 -18.97 -18.92 29.43
C HIS A 22 -18.87 -19.98 30.55
N MET A 23 -17.81 -20.78 30.54
CA MET A 23 -17.46 -21.70 31.62
C MET A 23 -16.31 -21.10 32.44
N GLN A 24 -16.65 -20.56 33.60
CA GLN A 24 -15.70 -20.16 34.63
C GLN A 24 -15.26 -21.42 35.40
N MET A 25 -13.96 -21.66 35.49
CA MET A 25 -13.37 -22.63 36.41
C MET A 25 -13.01 -21.95 37.73
N SER A 26 -13.71 -22.36 38.76
CA SER A 26 -13.51 -22.02 40.17
C SER A 26 -12.46 -22.93 40.78
N ALA A 27 -11.45 -22.34 41.42
CA ALA A 27 -10.48 -23.00 42.26
C ALA A 27 -11.13 -23.44 43.59
N ARG A 28 -10.92 -24.68 44.03
CA ARG A 28 -11.09 -25.09 45.43
C ARG A 28 -9.82 -25.72 45.97
N ARG A 29 -9.25 -25.03 46.95
CA ARG A 29 -8.28 -25.58 47.95
C ARG A 29 -8.99 -26.59 48.87
N ALA A 30 -8.29 -27.69 49.17
CA ALA A 30 -8.52 -28.43 50.43
C ALA A 30 -7.20 -28.97 50.94
N ALA A 31 -6.87 -28.54 52.14
CA ALA A 31 -5.78 -29.05 52.98
C ALA A 31 -6.29 -30.21 53.83
N ALA A 32 -5.47 -31.22 54.02
CA ALA A 32 -5.49 -32.05 55.24
C ALA A 32 -4.19 -32.85 55.35
N SER A 33 -3.49 -32.59 56.33
CA SER A 33 -2.66 -33.19 57.35
C SER A 33 -2.78 -34.73 57.49
N GLY A 34 -1.64 -35.40 57.60
CA GLY A 34 -1.56 -36.81 58.00
C GLY A 34 -0.12 -37.31 58.12
N LYS A 35 0.54 -37.07 59.30
CA LYS A 35 1.80 -37.71 59.67
C LYS A 35 1.57 -39.22 59.89
N ARG A 36 2.38 -40.10 59.33
CA ARG A 36 2.75 -41.40 59.94
C ARG A 36 4.17 -41.79 59.50
N THR A 37 4.97 -41.95 60.51
CA THR A 37 6.28 -42.62 60.57
C THR A 37 6.16 -44.10 60.28
N ALA A 38 7.08 -44.66 59.50
CA ALA A 38 7.59 -46.04 59.70
C ALA A 38 8.75 -46.35 58.75
N THR A 39 9.91 -46.60 59.37
CA THR A 39 10.92 -47.65 59.18
C THR A 39 11.47 -47.98 57.81
N MET A 40 12.79 -47.78 57.69
CA MET A 40 13.67 -48.41 56.70
C MET A 40 13.70 -49.94 56.80
N PRO A 41 13.93 -50.61 55.68
CA PRO A 41 14.95 -51.69 55.71
C PRO A 41 15.97 -51.53 54.52
N SER A 42 17.19 -51.73 54.95
CA SER A 42 18.44 -52.22 54.35
C SER A 42 18.59 -52.40 52.86
N HIS A 43 19.72 -51.86 52.42
CA HIS A 43 20.54 -52.18 51.26
C HIS A 43 20.32 -53.52 50.59
N ARG A 44 20.02 -53.51 49.32
CA ARG A 44 20.52 -54.54 48.39
C ARG A 44 20.98 -53.84 47.11
N GLN A 45 22.29 -53.89 46.89
CA GLN A 45 22.93 -53.52 45.63
C GLN A 45 22.35 -54.37 44.50
N GLN A 46 21.73 -53.71 43.51
CA GLN A 46 21.58 -54.27 42.18
C GLN A 46 22.37 -53.37 41.20
N THR A 47 23.60 -53.77 41.08
CA THR A 47 24.51 -53.26 40.09
C THR A 47 24.10 -53.73 38.69
N GLY A 48 24.01 -52.85 37.72
CA GLY A 48 24.58 -53.10 36.41
C GLY A 48 23.69 -53.47 35.24
N ARG A 49 22.35 -53.22 35.28
CA ARG A 49 21.52 -53.47 34.07
C ARG A 49 20.82 -52.26 33.46
N GLY A 50 20.81 -51.13 34.15
CA GLY A 50 20.13 -49.93 33.69
C GLY A 50 20.92 -49.07 32.69
N CYS A 51 22.27 -49.14 32.77
CA CYS A 51 23.10 -48.23 31.99
C CYS A 51 23.24 -48.62 30.48
N ILE A 52 23.15 -49.93 30.21
CA ILE A 52 23.29 -50.41 28.79
C ILE A 52 22.04 -50.10 27.97
N CYS A 53 20.85 -50.17 28.58
CA CYS A 53 19.60 -49.76 27.89
C CYS A 53 19.53 -48.25 27.56
N TRP A 54 20.05 -47.40 28.46
CA TRP A 54 20.08 -45.95 28.20
C TRP A 54 21.06 -45.58 27.09
N LEU A 55 22.24 -46.23 27.04
CA LEU A 55 23.18 -45.99 25.98
C LEU A 55 22.69 -46.55 24.63
N ALA A 56 21.94 -47.64 24.61
CA ALA A 56 21.31 -48.17 23.40
C ALA A 56 20.18 -47.28 22.89
N VAL A 57 19.36 -46.67 23.79
CA VAL A 57 18.30 -45.72 23.41
C VAL A 57 18.88 -44.39 22.92
N ILE A 58 19.97 -43.90 23.55
CA ILE A 58 20.66 -42.69 23.08
C ILE A 58 21.34 -42.96 21.73
N GLY A 59 21.98 -44.15 21.55
CA GLY A 59 22.56 -44.54 20.25
C GLY A 59 21.51 -44.68 19.15
N LEU A 60 20.30 -45.13 19.45
CA LEU A 60 19.19 -45.22 18.49
C LEU A 60 18.62 -43.84 18.13
N LEU A 61 18.60 -42.90 19.09
CA LEU A 61 18.18 -41.51 18.83
C LEU A 61 19.17 -40.70 18.01
N VAL A 62 20.47 -41.02 18.07
CA VAL A 62 21.51 -40.39 17.26
C VAL A 62 21.57 -40.95 15.84
N LEU A 63 20.96 -42.12 15.58
CA LEU A 63 20.85 -42.76 14.28
C LEU A 63 19.54 -42.46 13.55
N VAL A 64 18.71 -41.54 14.06
CA VAL A 64 17.59 -41.03 13.28
C VAL A 64 18.22 -40.16 12.18
N PRO A 65 18.21 -40.58 10.90
CA PRO A 65 18.64 -39.66 9.85
C PRO A 65 17.78 -38.41 9.95
N ASP A 66 18.44 -37.26 10.03
CA ASP A 66 17.73 -36.01 9.77
C ASP A 66 16.92 -36.23 8.50
N PHE A 67 15.61 -36.26 8.59
CA PHE A 67 14.76 -36.17 7.43
C PHE A 67 15.00 -34.79 6.84
N ILE A 68 16.04 -34.70 6.01
CA ILE A 68 16.34 -33.50 5.23
C ILE A 68 15.14 -33.30 4.35
N ALA A 69 14.48 -32.17 4.55
CA ALA A 69 13.34 -31.82 3.70
C ALA A 69 13.86 -31.74 2.25
N ALA A 70 13.42 -32.66 1.41
CA ALA A 70 13.92 -32.80 0.04
C ALA A 70 13.46 -31.67 -0.90
N LEU A 71 12.45 -30.89 -0.50
CA LEU A 71 11.93 -29.76 -1.26
C LEU A 71 12.27 -28.46 -0.52
N LYS A 72 13.23 -27.70 -1.07
CA LYS A 72 13.76 -26.47 -0.49
C LYS A 72 13.54 -25.26 -1.41
N ASP A 73 13.70 -24.07 -0.84
CA ASP A 73 13.72 -22.78 -1.53
C ASP A 73 12.56 -22.57 -2.51
N VAL A 74 11.38 -23.03 -2.13
CA VAL A 74 10.19 -22.88 -2.97
C VAL A 74 9.73 -21.43 -2.93
N SER A 75 9.74 -20.79 -4.10
CA SER A 75 9.32 -19.40 -4.27
C SER A 75 8.57 -19.19 -5.58
N VAL A 76 7.75 -18.13 -5.63
CA VAL A 76 7.09 -17.72 -6.87
C VAL A 76 7.50 -16.30 -7.25
N MET A 77 7.68 -16.09 -8.55
CA MET A 77 7.77 -14.76 -9.14
C MET A 77 6.51 -14.54 -9.97
N ILE A 78 5.67 -13.64 -9.50
CA ILE A 78 4.43 -13.22 -10.14
C ILE A 78 4.50 -11.70 -10.26
N PRO A 79 4.27 -11.09 -11.44
CA PRO A 79 4.26 -9.64 -11.57
C PRO A 79 3.18 -9.05 -10.66
N GLN A 80 3.53 -8.02 -9.87
CA GLN A 80 2.59 -7.36 -8.98
C GLN A 80 1.39 -6.77 -9.73
N ALA A 81 1.65 -6.25 -10.93
CA ALA A 81 0.61 -5.71 -11.80
C ALA A 81 0.95 -5.94 -13.27
N VAL A 82 -0.09 -6.07 -14.10
CA VAL A 82 0.02 -6.26 -15.55
C VAL A 82 -1.09 -5.50 -16.25
N LYS A 83 -0.77 -4.83 -17.37
CA LYS A 83 -1.78 -4.16 -18.18
C LYS A 83 -2.76 -5.17 -18.77
N ARG A 84 -4.06 -4.86 -18.77
CA ARG A 84 -5.10 -5.66 -19.45
C ARG A 84 -4.70 -5.95 -20.90
N GLY A 85 -4.92 -7.18 -21.33
CA GLY A 85 -4.59 -7.64 -22.69
C GLY A 85 -3.12 -7.96 -22.91
N SER A 86 -2.21 -7.67 -21.97
CA SER A 86 -0.81 -8.08 -22.03
C SER A 86 -0.63 -9.52 -21.57
N ASN A 87 0.54 -10.10 -21.80
CA ASN A 87 0.91 -11.40 -21.28
C ASN A 87 1.53 -11.28 -19.88
N ALA A 88 1.35 -12.30 -19.04
CA ALA A 88 1.93 -12.37 -17.71
C ALA A 88 2.76 -13.65 -17.57
N LEU A 89 4.03 -13.51 -17.18
CA LEU A 89 4.93 -14.63 -16.89
C LEU A 89 4.89 -14.93 -15.39
N PHE A 90 4.56 -16.17 -15.05
CA PHE A 90 4.66 -16.71 -13.70
C PHE A 90 5.80 -17.71 -13.64
N THR A 91 6.65 -17.61 -12.62
CA THR A 91 7.74 -18.55 -12.39
C THR A 91 7.57 -19.18 -11.01
N CYS A 92 7.71 -20.49 -10.96
CA CYS A 92 7.79 -21.27 -9.73
C CYS A 92 9.18 -21.84 -9.60
N ASN A 93 9.94 -21.35 -8.62
CA ASN A 93 11.31 -21.83 -8.34
C ASN A 93 11.24 -22.83 -7.19
N TYR A 94 11.99 -23.90 -7.30
CA TYR A 94 12.09 -24.94 -6.29
C TYR A 94 13.37 -25.74 -6.48
N ASP A 95 13.94 -26.21 -5.38
CA ASP A 95 15.05 -27.15 -5.37
C ASP A 95 14.55 -28.49 -4.85
N MET A 96 14.73 -29.55 -5.64
CA MET A 96 14.30 -30.91 -5.30
C MET A 96 15.45 -31.73 -4.70
N GLU A 97 16.66 -31.16 -4.63
CA GLU A 97 17.86 -31.89 -4.24
C GLU A 97 18.02 -33.23 -5.02
N ASN A 98 17.72 -34.36 -4.39
CA ASN A 98 17.81 -35.71 -4.99
C ASN A 98 16.43 -36.32 -5.33
N ASP A 99 15.31 -35.60 -5.10
CA ASP A 99 13.99 -36.14 -5.38
C ASP A 99 13.57 -35.94 -6.84
N THR A 100 12.60 -36.72 -7.26
CA THR A 100 12.03 -36.63 -8.61
C THR A 100 10.73 -35.84 -8.60
N LEU A 101 10.57 -34.93 -9.54
CA LEU A 101 9.34 -34.15 -9.70
C LEU A 101 8.15 -35.06 -10.06
N TYR A 102 7.13 -35.06 -9.21
CA TYR A 102 5.85 -35.68 -9.51
C TYR A 102 4.97 -34.74 -10.33
N SER A 103 4.71 -33.53 -9.83
CA SER A 103 3.90 -32.53 -10.54
C SER A 103 4.16 -31.11 -10.08
N VAL A 104 3.97 -30.15 -11.00
CA VAL A 104 3.79 -28.73 -10.71
C VAL A 104 2.36 -28.34 -11.11
N LYS A 105 1.63 -27.71 -10.20
CA LYS A 105 0.27 -27.27 -10.46
C LYS A 105 0.12 -25.78 -10.13
N TRP A 106 -0.68 -25.10 -10.92
CA TRP A 106 -1.02 -23.70 -10.66
C TRP A 106 -2.52 -23.54 -10.46
N TYR A 107 -2.85 -22.75 -9.44
CA TYR A 107 -4.21 -22.46 -9.04
C TYR A 107 -4.50 -20.96 -9.11
N LYS A 108 -5.71 -20.62 -9.54
CA LYS A 108 -6.34 -19.31 -9.36
C LYS A 108 -7.37 -19.43 -8.25
N GLY A 109 -7.05 -18.86 -7.08
CA GLY A 109 -7.82 -19.13 -5.87
C GLY A 109 -7.78 -20.65 -5.52
N LYS A 110 -8.92 -21.33 -5.60
CA LYS A 110 -9.03 -22.76 -5.33
C LYS A 110 -9.11 -23.64 -6.59
N ARG A 111 -9.15 -23.04 -7.78
CA ARG A 111 -9.30 -23.78 -9.04
C ARG A 111 -7.97 -23.93 -9.75
N GLU A 112 -7.64 -25.19 -10.07
CA GLU A 112 -6.47 -25.53 -10.87
C GLU A 112 -6.71 -25.10 -12.33
N PHE A 113 -5.72 -24.42 -12.93
CA PHE A 113 -5.77 -24.04 -14.34
C PHE A 113 -4.62 -24.60 -15.16
N TYR A 114 -3.54 -25.05 -14.51
CA TYR A 114 -2.36 -25.60 -15.16
C TYR A 114 -1.77 -26.74 -14.33
N ARG A 115 -1.32 -27.80 -15.01
CA ARG A 115 -0.58 -28.89 -14.42
C ARG A 115 0.50 -29.36 -15.37
N TYR A 116 1.68 -29.62 -14.82
CA TYR A 116 2.77 -30.31 -15.50
C TYR A 116 3.14 -31.57 -14.73
N THR A 117 3.07 -32.74 -15.38
CA THR A 117 3.39 -34.05 -14.81
C THR A 117 4.36 -34.73 -15.76
N PRO A 118 5.68 -34.83 -15.45
CA PRO A 118 6.69 -35.29 -16.39
C PRO A 118 6.43 -36.68 -16.98
N LYS A 119 5.84 -37.59 -16.21
CA LYS A 119 5.57 -38.99 -16.60
C LYS A 119 4.28 -39.17 -17.39
N GLU A 120 3.48 -38.15 -17.58
CA GLU A 120 2.25 -38.21 -18.35
C GLU A 120 2.48 -37.78 -19.81
N ASN A 121 1.64 -38.30 -20.72
CA ASN A 121 1.65 -37.88 -22.12
C ASN A 121 0.23 -37.45 -22.54
N PRO A 122 -0.05 -36.17 -22.81
CA PRO A 122 0.93 -35.04 -22.71
C PRO A 122 1.24 -34.67 -21.26
N ALA A 123 2.51 -34.28 -21.02
CA ALA A 123 2.96 -33.86 -19.69
C ALA A 123 2.26 -32.60 -19.18
N MET A 124 1.90 -31.70 -20.11
CA MET A 124 1.22 -30.43 -19.81
C MET A 124 -0.29 -30.54 -19.99
N LYS A 125 -1.04 -30.16 -18.97
CA LYS A 125 -2.52 -30.05 -19.00
C LYS A 125 -2.95 -28.64 -18.62
N VAL A 126 -3.84 -28.08 -19.41
CA VAL A 126 -4.45 -26.75 -19.17
C VAL A 126 -5.94 -26.96 -19.02
N PHE A 127 -6.50 -26.44 -17.93
CA PHE A 127 -7.92 -26.54 -17.60
C PHE A 127 -8.61 -25.20 -17.87
N ALA A 128 -9.72 -25.25 -18.59
CA ALA A 128 -10.50 -24.07 -18.93
C ALA A 128 -11.06 -23.39 -17.67
N MET A 129 -10.97 -22.07 -17.64
CA MET A 129 -11.50 -21.23 -16.59
C MET A 129 -12.60 -20.32 -17.14
N THR A 130 -13.70 -20.20 -16.41
CA THR A 130 -14.80 -19.28 -16.75
C THR A 130 -14.39 -17.80 -16.73
N SER A 131 -13.28 -17.48 -16.07
CA SER A 131 -12.72 -16.12 -16.00
C SER A 131 -11.99 -15.67 -17.27
N GLY A 132 -11.89 -16.52 -18.31
CA GLY A 132 -11.15 -16.18 -19.53
C GLY A 132 -9.63 -16.21 -19.39
N LEU A 133 -9.12 -16.90 -18.35
CA LEU A 133 -7.69 -17.13 -18.19
C LEU A 133 -7.22 -18.12 -19.27
N ASN A 134 -6.26 -17.71 -20.10
CA ASN A 134 -5.66 -18.50 -21.17
C ASN A 134 -4.17 -18.70 -20.90
N VAL A 135 -3.67 -19.92 -21.12
CA VAL A 135 -2.26 -20.27 -20.99
C VAL A 135 -1.65 -20.42 -22.38
N GLU A 136 -0.53 -19.70 -22.61
CA GLU A 136 0.30 -19.87 -23.80
C GLU A 136 1.14 -21.13 -23.65
N ARG A 137 0.72 -22.22 -24.30
CA ARG A 137 1.32 -23.55 -24.12
C ARG A 137 2.78 -23.63 -24.60
N ASN A 138 3.09 -22.93 -25.70
CA ASN A 138 4.43 -23.00 -26.32
C ASN A 138 5.51 -22.31 -25.47
N LEU A 139 5.08 -21.38 -24.58
CA LEU A 139 5.96 -20.64 -23.68
C LEU A 139 5.87 -21.11 -22.22
N SER A 140 5.14 -22.22 -21.99
CA SER A 140 4.95 -22.76 -20.64
C SER A 140 5.61 -24.11 -20.47
N ASN A 141 6.15 -24.39 -19.27
CA ASN A 141 6.83 -25.63 -18.92
C ASN A 141 6.73 -25.91 -17.41
N GLN A 142 7.55 -26.81 -16.88
CA GLN A 142 7.56 -27.17 -15.45
C GLN A 142 7.84 -26.00 -14.48
N SER A 143 8.56 -24.97 -14.93
CA SER A 143 8.97 -23.83 -14.08
C SER A 143 8.24 -22.54 -14.43
N HIS A 144 7.79 -22.39 -15.67
CA HIS A 144 7.22 -21.16 -16.20
C HIS A 144 5.82 -21.38 -16.74
N VAL A 145 4.92 -20.48 -16.44
CA VAL A 145 3.58 -20.43 -17.03
C VAL A 145 3.32 -19.02 -17.55
N VAL A 146 3.03 -18.92 -18.84
CA VAL A 146 2.70 -17.67 -19.51
C VAL A 146 1.20 -17.58 -19.68
N LEU A 147 0.58 -16.56 -19.07
CA LEU A 147 -0.82 -16.20 -19.31
C LEU A 147 -0.88 -15.26 -20.50
N GLN A 148 -1.77 -15.54 -21.44
CA GLN A 148 -1.97 -14.76 -22.66
C GLN A 148 -3.15 -13.80 -22.52
N SER A 149 -2.96 -12.54 -22.95
CA SER A 149 -4.04 -11.54 -23.05
C SER A 149 -4.90 -11.44 -21.78
N VAL A 150 -4.28 -11.18 -20.64
CA VAL A 150 -4.93 -11.24 -19.32
C VAL A 150 -6.14 -10.30 -19.21
N PRO A 151 -7.32 -10.77 -18.85
CA PRO A 151 -8.50 -9.93 -18.60
C PRO A 151 -8.53 -9.41 -17.15
N LEU A 152 -9.25 -8.31 -16.88
CA LEU A 152 -9.33 -7.67 -15.55
C LEU A 152 -9.79 -8.62 -14.43
N ASN A 153 -10.70 -9.51 -14.73
CA ASN A 153 -11.35 -10.41 -13.74
C ASN A 153 -10.46 -11.53 -13.23
N ILE A 154 -9.20 -11.63 -13.70
CA ILE A 154 -8.25 -12.61 -13.16
C ILE A 154 -7.32 -12.04 -12.09
N SER A 155 -7.46 -10.76 -11.72
CA SER A 155 -6.74 -10.17 -10.58
C SER A 155 -6.88 -11.01 -9.31
N GLY A 156 -5.87 -11.00 -8.45
CA GLY A 156 -5.84 -11.63 -7.13
C GLY A 156 -4.85 -12.78 -7.01
N LYS A 157 -5.12 -13.72 -6.11
CA LYS A 157 -4.17 -14.72 -5.64
C LYS A 157 -3.99 -15.87 -6.62
N PHE A 158 -2.71 -16.21 -6.89
CA PHE A 158 -2.27 -17.39 -7.61
C PHE A 158 -1.37 -18.22 -6.71
N THR A 159 -1.41 -19.55 -6.87
CA THR A 159 -0.64 -20.47 -6.04
C THR A 159 0.04 -21.51 -6.92
N CYS A 160 1.33 -21.72 -6.71
CA CYS A 160 2.09 -22.84 -7.24
C CYS A 160 2.15 -23.95 -6.20
N GLU A 161 1.85 -25.18 -6.60
CA GLU A 161 1.99 -26.40 -5.80
C GLU A 161 3.01 -27.29 -6.47
N ILE A 162 4.05 -27.69 -5.76
CA ILE A 162 5.07 -28.64 -6.22
C ILE A 162 4.95 -29.89 -5.39
N SER A 163 4.90 -31.06 -6.05
CA SER A 163 4.92 -32.35 -5.38
C SER A 163 6.06 -33.20 -5.94
N VAL A 164 6.75 -33.92 -5.07
CA VAL A 164 7.80 -34.88 -5.43
C VAL A 164 7.31 -36.31 -5.25
N GLU A 165 8.00 -37.28 -5.92
CA GLU A 165 7.66 -38.69 -5.89
C GLU A 165 8.13 -39.38 -4.59
N ALA A 166 7.95 -40.70 -4.56
CA ALA A 166 8.54 -41.57 -3.53
C ALA A 166 10.07 -41.38 -3.50
N PRO A 167 10.71 -41.52 -2.33
CA PRO A 167 10.16 -41.99 -1.05
C PRO A 167 9.57 -40.86 -0.18
N THR A 168 9.84 -39.58 -0.48
CA THR A 168 9.51 -38.47 0.42
C THR A 168 8.06 -37.99 0.31
N PHE A 169 7.44 -38.03 -0.88
CA PHE A 169 6.06 -37.57 -1.18
C PHE A 169 5.78 -36.16 -0.65
N GLN A 170 6.77 -35.30 -0.58
CA GLN A 170 6.60 -33.93 -0.09
C GLN A 170 5.82 -33.09 -1.08
N THR A 171 5.07 -32.14 -0.52
CA THR A 171 4.35 -31.12 -1.30
C THR A 171 4.55 -29.76 -0.63
N ALA A 172 4.86 -28.75 -1.44
CA ALA A 172 4.96 -27.36 -1.01
C ALA A 172 4.02 -26.50 -1.84
N MET A 173 3.50 -25.45 -1.23
CA MET A 173 2.60 -24.47 -1.86
C MET A 173 3.08 -23.06 -1.56
N VAL A 174 3.26 -22.25 -2.59
CA VAL A 174 3.65 -20.84 -2.47
C VAL A 174 2.72 -19.99 -3.30
N SER A 175 2.35 -18.82 -2.78
CA SER A 175 1.35 -17.95 -3.41
C SER A 175 1.90 -16.55 -3.62
N GLY A 176 1.41 -15.89 -4.66
CA GLY A 176 1.57 -14.47 -4.91
C GLY A 176 0.28 -13.86 -5.45
N GLU A 177 0.23 -12.55 -5.52
CA GLU A 177 -0.92 -11.80 -6.03
C GLU A 177 -0.52 -10.99 -7.26
N MET A 178 -1.44 -10.92 -8.22
CA MET A 178 -1.29 -10.10 -9.42
C MET A 178 -2.54 -9.25 -9.62
N GLU A 179 -2.35 -7.96 -9.87
CA GLU A 179 -3.43 -7.07 -10.28
C GLU A 179 -3.38 -6.84 -11.79
N VAL A 180 -4.50 -6.97 -12.46
CA VAL A 180 -4.63 -6.59 -13.88
C VAL A 180 -5.16 -5.17 -13.95
N VAL A 181 -4.40 -4.30 -14.61
CA VAL A 181 -4.62 -2.87 -14.63
C VAL A 181 -5.27 -2.45 -15.94
N GLU A 182 -6.37 -1.68 -15.86
CA GLU A 182 -6.88 -0.89 -16.96
C GLU A 182 -6.34 0.53 -16.86
N LEU A 183 -5.61 0.96 -17.89
CA LEU A 183 -5.05 2.31 -17.90
C LEU A 183 -6.11 3.34 -18.26
N PRO A 184 -6.05 4.55 -17.70
CA PRO A 184 -6.97 5.63 -18.06
C PRO A 184 -6.75 6.04 -19.52
N GLU A 185 -7.84 6.32 -20.21
CA GLU A 185 -7.83 6.87 -21.57
C GLU A 185 -7.73 8.40 -21.56
N GLU A 186 -8.20 9.03 -20.47
CA GLU A 186 -8.17 10.48 -20.28
C GLU A 186 -6.92 10.90 -19.49
N HIS A 187 -6.38 12.07 -19.82
CA HIS A 187 -5.27 12.67 -19.09
C HIS A 187 -5.68 13.14 -17.70
N THR A 188 -4.70 13.20 -16.80
CA THR A 188 -4.84 13.83 -15.49
C THR A 188 -5.16 15.31 -15.64
N VAL A 189 -6.20 15.79 -14.95
CA VAL A 189 -6.67 17.18 -15.05
C VAL A 189 -6.44 17.88 -13.71
N VAL A 190 -5.80 19.05 -13.76
CA VAL A 190 -5.64 19.97 -12.63
C VAL A 190 -6.50 21.20 -12.86
N THR A 191 -7.34 21.56 -11.89
CA THR A 191 -8.25 22.71 -11.94
C THR A 191 -8.14 23.56 -10.68
N GLY A 192 -8.59 24.82 -10.74
CA GLY A 192 -8.62 25.72 -9.58
C GLY A 192 -7.30 26.45 -9.30
N ILE A 193 -6.21 26.11 -10.01
CA ILE A 193 -4.90 26.72 -9.82
C ILE A 193 -4.76 27.96 -10.73
N GLN A 194 -4.38 29.09 -10.13
CA GLN A 194 -4.12 30.34 -10.82
C GLN A 194 -2.65 30.44 -11.24
N ALA A 195 -2.36 31.22 -12.26
CA ALA A 195 -1.00 31.46 -12.75
C ALA A 195 -0.16 32.32 -11.79
N ARG A 196 -0.81 33.09 -10.88
CA ARG A 196 -0.16 34.01 -9.93
C ARG A 196 -0.85 33.99 -8.60
N TYR A 197 -0.06 34.07 -7.52
CA TYR A 197 -0.54 34.22 -6.14
C TYR A 197 0.34 35.20 -5.35
N ARG A 198 -0.27 35.86 -4.37
CA ARG A 198 0.42 36.68 -3.36
C ARG A 198 0.71 35.84 -2.12
N ILE A 199 1.71 36.28 -1.37
CA ILE A 199 1.93 35.76 -0.02
C ILE A 199 0.67 36.05 0.81
N GLY A 200 0.11 35.02 1.47
CA GLY A 200 -1.15 35.08 2.21
C GLY A 200 -2.39 34.66 1.41
N ASP A 201 -2.30 34.51 0.09
CA ASP A 201 -3.40 33.98 -0.72
C ASP A 201 -3.62 32.49 -0.42
N LEU A 202 -4.83 32.02 -0.67
CA LEU A 202 -5.20 30.63 -0.55
C LEU A 202 -5.12 29.93 -1.89
N VAL A 203 -4.36 28.85 -1.95
CA VAL A 203 -4.38 27.91 -3.07
C VAL A 203 -5.43 26.86 -2.80
N ASP A 204 -6.38 26.73 -3.72
CA ASP A 204 -7.43 25.72 -3.69
C ASP A 204 -7.57 25.12 -5.08
N GLY A 205 -7.21 23.84 -5.22
CA GLY A 205 -7.21 23.18 -6.50
C GLY A 205 -7.53 21.70 -6.40
N ASN A 206 -7.94 21.14 -7.53
CA ASN A 206 -8.28 19.73 -7.64
C ASN A 206 -7.43 19.06 -8.72
N CYS A 207 -6.99 17.85 -8.44
CA CYS A 207 -6.38 16.94 -9.40
C CYS A 207 -7.29 15.72 -9.54
N SER A 208 -7.65 15.37 -10.76
CA SER A 208 -8.52 14.22 -11.03
C SER A 208 -8.03 13.41 -12.21
N ILE A 209 -8.27 12.11 -12.14
CA ILE A 209 -8.08 11.16 -13.23
C ILE A 209 -9.23 10.17 -13.23
N LYS A 210 -9.67 9.77 -14.44
CA LYS A 210 -10.89 8.99 -14.60
C LYS A 210 -10.63 7.69 -15.34
N TYR A 211 -11.50 6.73 -15.06
CA TYR A 211 -11.66 5.49 -15.83
C TYR A 211 -10.43 4.60 -15.84
N SER A 212 -9.80 4.42 -14.69
CA SER A 212 -8.75 3.42 -14.49
C SER A 212 -9.24 2.26 -13.60
N LYS A 213 -8.48 1.17 -13.58
CA LYS A 213 -8.67 0.06 -12.64
C LYS A 213 -7.30 -0.52 -12.25
N PRO A 214 -6.93 -0.49 -10.96
CA PRO A 214 -7.58 0.21 -9.87
C PRO A 214 -7.53 1.74 -10.04
N ALA A 215 -8.20 2.49 -9.16
CA ALA A 215 -8.07 3.95 -9.11
C ALA A 215 -6.61 4.36 -8.95
N ALA A 216 -6.18 5.39 -9.66
CA ALA A 216 -4.82 5.89 -9.57
C ALA A 216 -4.54 6.51 -8.19
N ASN A 217 -3.29 6.41 -7.74
CA ASN A 217 -2.82 7.15 -6.59
C ASN A 217 -2.40 8.56 -7.00
N LEU A 218 -2.98 9.59 -6.38
CA LEU A 218 -2.67 10.99 -6.65
C LEU A 218 -1.77 11.56 -5.56
N THR A 219 -0.65 12.14 -5.97
CA THR A 219 0.33 12.75 -5.07
C THR A 219 0.61 14.18 -5.48
N TRP A 220 0.51 15.12 -4.52
CA TRP A 220 0.86 16.51 -4.72
C TRP A 220 2.27 16.81 -4.23
N THR A 221 3.01 17.62 -5.00
CA THR A 221 4.31 18.16 -4.61
C THR A 221 4.38 19.66 -4.87
N ILE A 222 5.06 20.39 -3.98
CA ILE A 222 5.45 21.79 -4.16
C ILE A 222 6.96 21.85 -4.25
N ASN A 223 7.50 22.36 -5.35
CA ASN A 223 8.94 22.41 -5.61
C ASN A 223 9.65 21.06 -5.43
N GLY A 224 8.97 19.95 -5.76
CA GLY A 224 9.48 18.60 -5.62
C GLY A 224 9.32 17.97 -4.23
N ILE A 225 8.82 18.72 -3.23
CA ILE A 225 8.57 18.22 -1.88
C ILE A 225 7.12 17.79 -1.77
N VAL A 226 6.88 16.57 -1.25
CA VAL A 226 5.53 16.03 -1.06
C VAL A 226 4.76 16.90 -0.06
N VAL A 227 3.53 17.26 -0.46
CA VAL A 227 2.63 18.08 0.35
C VAL A 227 2.12 17.30 1.57
N PRO A 228 2.16 17.85 2.78
CA PRO A 228 1.67 17.19 3.98
C PRO A 228 0.17 16.85 3.91
N PRO A 229 -0.27 15.73 4.51
CA PRO A 229 -1.65 15.24 4.41
C PRO A 229 -2.73 16.23 4.89
N HIS A 230 -2.39 17.14 5.85
CA HIS A 230 -3.34 18.13 6.36
C HIS A 230 -3.71 19.24 5.35
N HIS A 231 -2.96 19.34 4.25
CA HIS A 231 -3.26 20.23 3.13
C HIS A 231 -3.94 19.50 1.96
N ILE A 232 -4.22 18.19 2.12
CA ILE A 232 -4.77 17.36 1.06
C ILE A 232 -6.09 16.76 1.52
N LYS A 233 -7.09 16.78 0.64
CA LYS A 233 -8.36 16.06 0.81
C LYS A 233 -8.53 15.11 -0.38
N THR A 234 -8.50 13.82 -0.12
CA THR A 234 -8.84 12.81 -1.13
C THR A 234 -10.33 12.51 -1.03
N TYR A 235 -11.04 12.60 -2.14
CA TYR A 235 -12.45 12.25 -2.22
C TYR A 235 -12.64 10.74 -2.35
N GLN A 236 -13.87 10.27 -2.12
CA GLN A 236 -14.19 8.86 -2.33
C GLN A 236 -14.01 8.49 -3.80
N ILE A 237 -13.53 7.27 -4.03
CA ILE A 237 -13.40 6.72 -5.37
C ILE A 237 -14.79 6.55 -5.97
N GLU A 238 -15.00 7.15 -7.13
CA GLU A 238 -16.23 7.05 -7.90
C GLU A 238 -16.11 5.87 -8.86
N LYS A 239 -17.12 5.00 -8.87
CA LYS A 239 -17.21 3.90 -9.81
C LYS A 239 -18.11 4.31 -10.97
N GLN A 240 -17.66 4.05 -12.18
CA GLN A 240 -18.46 4.28 -13.36
C GLN A 240 -19.61 3.27 -13.43
N GLU A 241 -20.80 3.76 -13.75
CA GLU A 241 -21.97 2.90 -13.96
C GLU A 241 -21.70 1.89 -15.09
N ASN A 242 -22.16 0.65 -14.87
CA ASN A 242 -22.01 -0.47 -15.82
C ASN A 242 -20.59 -0.92 -16.15
N THR A 243 -19.57 -0.38 -15.47
CA THR A 243 -18.17 -0.81 -15.64
C THR A 243 -17.52 -1.09 -14.30
N THR A 244 -16.29 -1.62 -14.31
CA THR A 244 -15.48 -1.79 -13.10
C THR A 244 -14.47 -0.66 -12.94
N LEU A 245 -14.54 0.37 -13.82
CA LEU A 245 -13.61 1.48 -13.84
C LEU A 245 -13.87 2.47 -12.72
N GLU A 246 -12.81 3.09 -12.27
CA GLU A 246 -12.78 3.95 -11.09
C GLU A 246 -12.19 5.33 -11.46
N SER A 247 -12.70 6.36 -10.82
CA SER A 247 -12.22 7.74 -10.94
C SER A 247 -11.85 8.25 -9.56
N VAL A 248 -10.79 9.04 -9.47
CA VAL A 248 -10.32 9.60 -8.21
C VAL A 248 -10.02 11.09 -8.35
N THR A 249 -10.32 11.84 -7.29
CA THR A 249 -10.03 13.27 -7.18
C THR A 249 -9.33 13.55 -5.85
N SER A 250 -8.28 14.36 -5.91
CA SER A 250 -7.56 14.86 -4.73
C SER A 250 -7.53 16.38 -4.78
N ALA A 251 -8.01 17.02 -3.71
CA ALA A 251 -7.92 18.48 -3.55
C ALA A 251 -6.67 18.85 -2.75
N ILE A 252 -6.08 20.00 -3.10
CA ILE A 252 -5.03 20.65 -2.34
C ILE A 252 -5.53 21.98 -1.81
N HIS A 253 -5.24 22.29 -0.54
CA HIS A 253 -5.69 23.51 0.12
C HIS A 253 -4.63 24.02 1.09
N PHE A 254 -3.98 25.14 0.79
CA PHE A 254 -2.95 25.71 1.65
C PHE A 254 -2.79 27.22 1.45
N MET A 255 -2.28 27.91 2.47
CA MET A 255 -1.96 29.34 2.40
C MET A 255 -0.54 29.51 1.84
N VAL A 256 -0.38 30.41 0.88
CA VAL A 256 0.90 30.74 0.26
C VAL A 256 1.79 31.49 1.26
N THR A 257 3.05 31.04 1.39
CA THR A 257 4.08 31.66 2.20
C THR A 257 5.32 31.98 1.37
N THR A 258 6.25 32.77 1.92
CA THR A 258 7.54 33.08 1.28
C THR A 258 8.35 31.84 0.93
N GLN A 259 8.20 30.75 1.71
CA GLN A 259 8.95 29.49 1.50
C GLN A 259 8.51 28.72 0.25
N HIS A 260 7.31 28.98 -0.23
CA HIS A 260 6.78 28.32 -1.42
C HIS A 260 7.40 28.85 -2.72
N PHE A 261 7.90 30.11 -2.72
CA PHE A 261 8.50 30.69 -3.93
C PHE A 261 10.03 30.54 -3.93
N LEU A 262 10.54 29.88 -4.96
CA LEU A 262 11.95 29.77 -5.27
C LEU A 262 12.25 30.68 -6.47
N LYS A 263 13.02 31.74 -6.26
CA LYS A 263 13.32 32.77 -7.30
C LYS A 263 12.04 33.37 -7.91
N GLY A 264 10.98 33.57 -7.11
CA GLY A 264 9.71 34.15 -7.55
C GLY A 264 8.77 33.18 -8.27
N GLN A 265 9.07 31.87 -8.28
CA GLN A 265 8.22 30.85 -8.86
C GLN A 265 7.95 29.72 -7.87
N MET A 266 6.74 29.17 -7.90
CA MET A 266 6.34 27.97 -7.18
C MET A 266 5.90 26.92 -8.21
N ARG A 267 6.46 25.72 -8.13
CA ARG A 267 6.10 24.59 -9.01
C ARG A 267 5.17 23.65 -8.25
N LEU A 268 3.90 23.65 -8.62
CA LEU A 268 2.89 22.76 -8.07
C LEU A 268 2.66 21.62 -9.05
N LYS A 269 2.86 20.38 -8.60
CA LYS A 269 2.72 19.20 -9.44
C LYS A 269 1.78 18.19 -8.82
N CYS A 270 0.85 17.66 -9.60
CA CYS A 270 0.09 16.47 -9.31
C CYS A 270 0.62 15.30 -10.11
N THR A 271 0.92 14.21 -9.45
CA THR A 271 1.36 12.95 -10.07
C THR A 271 0.28 11.90 -9.87
N ALA A 272 -0.24 11.35 -10.95
CA ALA A 272 -1.10 10.17 -10.97
C ALA A 272 -0.27 8.93 -11.27
N ASN A 273 -0.41 7.89 -10.44
CA ASN A 273 0.35 6.66 -10.65
C ASN A 273 -0.51 5.43 -10.35
N ILE A 274 -0.29 4.34 -11.13
CA ILE A 274 -0.92 3.02 -10.93
C ILE A 274 0.19 1.99 -10.98
N PHE A 275 0.62 1.48 -9.82
CA PHE A 275 1.81 0.65 -9.68
C PHE A 275 3.02 1.26 -10.43
N ASP A 276 3.86 0.43 -11.03
CA ASP A 276 4.97 0.88 -11.89
C ASP A 276 4.59 0.89 -13.38
N ILE A 277 3.28 0.77 -13.70
CA ILE A 277 2.78 0.60 -15.08
C ILE A 277 2.36 1.94 -15.69
N PHE A 278 1.78 2.82 -14.88
CA PHE A 278 1.30 4.12 -15.33
C PHE A 278 1.79 5.23 -14.41
N LYS A 279 2.34 6.28 -15.02
CA LYS A 279 2.72 7.50 -14.32
C LYS A 279 2.49 8.69 -15.22
N GLU A 280 1.72 9.66 -14.75
CA GLU A 280 1.48 10.93 -15.44
C GLU A 280 1.65 12.09 -14.46
N GLU A 281 2.29 13.16 -14.90
CA GLU A 281 2.59 14.33 -14.09
C GLU A 281 2.02 15.58 -14.74
N MET A 282 1.22 16.33 -13.98
CA MET A 282 0.69 17.64 -14.38
C MET A 282 1.31 18.71 -13.50
N GLU A 283 2.13 19.58 -14.10
CA GLU A 283 2.85 20.65 -13.42
C GLU A 283 2.27 22.00 -13.77
N SER A 284 2.03 22.82 -12.75
CA SER A 284 1.67 24.24 -12.85
C SER A 284 2.82 25.09 -12.32
N VAL A 285 3.37 25.95 -13.14
CA VAL A 285 4.38 26.94 -12.73
C VAL A 285 3.64 28.22 -12.37
N ILE A 286 3.73 28.61 -11.11
CA ILE A 286 3.01 29.72 -10.50
C ILE A 286 3.99 30.84 -10.19
N GLU A 287 3.69 32.06 -10.62
CA GLU A 287 4.52 33.24 -10.36
C GLU A 287 4.07 33.97 -9.09
N GLU A 288 5.03 34.51 -8.35
CA GLU A 288 4.75 35.39 -7.23
C GLU A 288 4.23 36.75 -7.73
N ASP A 289 3.00 37.13 -7.33
CA ASP A 289 2.44 38.45 -7.62
C ASP A 289 2.96 39.47 -6.59
N ARG A 290 4.08 40.10 -6.94
CA ARG A 290 4.68 41.17 -6.12
C ARG A 290 4.06 42.52 -6.49
N PRO A 291 3.60 43.33 -5.55
CA PRO A 291 3.16 44.68 -5.85
C PRO A 291 4.32 45.46 -6.48
N ARG A 292 4.08 46.04 -7.65
CA ARG A 292 5.02 46.97 -8.25
C ARG A 292 5.07 48.23 -7.41
N ILE A 293 6.17 48.47 -6.72
CA ILE A 293 6.41 49.75 -6.10
C ILE A 293 6.67 50.71 -7.28
N MET A 294 5.64 51.48 -7.66
CA MET A 294 5.83 52.65 -8.51
C MET A 294 6.65 53.63 -7.67
N ALA A 295 7.96 53.68 -7.89
CA ALA A 295 8.75 54.81 -7.44
C ALA A 295 8.14 56.06 -8.08
N SER A 296 7.31 56.79 -7.36
CA SER A 296 6.90 58.11 -7.77
C SER A 296 8.15 59.00 -7.62
N GLY A 297 8.96 58.95 -8.67
CA GLY A 297 10.08 59.89 -8.80
C GLY A 297 9.49 61.29 -9.01
N ARG A 298 9.15 62.00 -7.92
CA ARG A 298 9.24 63.41 -7.92
C ARG A 298 10.75 63.73 -7.91
N SER A 299 11.29 63.88 -9.11
CA SER A 299 12.51 64.60 -9.31
C SER A 299 12.21 66.01 -8.83
N TYR A 300 12.68 66.36 -7.63
CA TYR A 300 12.82 67.77 -7.25
C TYR A 300 13.97 68.30 -8.08
N ASP A 301 13.66 69.08 -9.12
CA ASP A 301 14.63 69.94 -9.80
C ASP A 301 15.20 70.92 -8.76
N ILE A 302 16.40 70.64 -8.31
CA ILE A 302 17.17 71.47 -7.34
C ILE A 302 17.76 72.71 -8.04
N ASN A 303 17.44 73.00 -9.31
CA ASN A 303 18.10 74.03 -10.10
C ASN A 303 17.33 75.34 -10.27
N ASN A 304 16.37 75.68 -9.38
CA ASN A 304 15.72 77.00 -9.45
C ASN A 304 15.53 77.60 -8.03
N TYR A 305 16.62 77.96 -7.38
CA TYR A 305 16.61 79.01 -6.35
C TYR A 305 17.53 80.14 -6.79
N PRO A 306 17.04 81.39 -6.92
CA PRO A 306 17.91 82.57 -7.05
C PRO A 306 18.62 82.79 -5.71
N LEU A 307 19.93 82.97 -5.81
CA LEU A 307 20.76 83.41 -4.68
C LEU A 307 20.37 84.85 -4.31
N ASP A 308 19.59 85.00 -3.22
CA ASP A 308 19.49 86.30 -2.52
C ASP A 308 20.36 86.28 -1.29
N GLU A 309 21.29 87.17 -1.33
CA GLU A 309 22.30 87.52 -0.32
C GLU A 309 21.65 88.25 0.85
N HIS A 310 22.18 87.96 2.08
CA HIS A 310 21.96 88.65 3.36
C HIS A 310 20.76 88.17 4.23
N THR A 311 21.07 87.46 5.35
CA THR A 311 21.17 88.02 6.67
C THR A 311 21.42 86.92 7.75
N ASN A 312 22.28 87.24 8.72
CA ASN A 312 22.58 86.49 9.89
C ASN A 312 21.37 86.20 10.80
N GLY A 313 21.34 84.99 11.35
CA GLY A 313 20.38 84.63 12.41
C GLY A 313 20.48 83.15 12.81
N GLU A 314 21.28 82.96 13.88
CA GLU A 314 21.28 81.68 14.60
C GLU A 314 19.90 81.30 15.08
N ARG A 315 19.51 80.06 14.74
CA ARG A 315 18.56 79.29 15.59
C ARG A 315 18.54 77.82 15.17
N GLY A 316 18.77 76.99 16.17
CA GLY A 316 18.75 75.56 16.38
C GLY A 316 18.02 74.67 15.39
N PHE A 317 18.73 73.70 14.90
CA PHE A 317 18.17 72.52 14.28
C PHE A 317 17.60 71.64 15.41
N GLU A 318 16.27 71.57 15.51
CA GLU A 318 15.60 70.47 16.18
C GLU A 318 15.34 69.38 15.13
N ASP A 319 15.90 68.26 15.44
CA ASP A 319 15.86 67.01 14.70
C ASP A 319 14.48 66.38 14.78
N HIS A 320 13.68 66.48 13.71
CA HIS A 320 12.42 65.75 13.56
C HIS A 320 12.66 64.47 12.70
N ASN A 321 13.34 63.53 13.25
CA ASN A 321 13.47 62.22 12.64
C ASN A 321 13.15 61.07 13.60
N GLU A 322 12.03 61.19 14.31
CA GLU A 322 11.50 60.11 15.16
C GLU A 322 10.01 59.91 14.95
N SER A 323 9.61 59.27 13.84
CA SER A 323 8.23 58.76 13.75
C SER A 323 7.99 57.52 12.89
N TYR A 324 9.03 56.81 12.43
CA TYR A 324 8.82 55.59 11.61
C TYR A 324 9.33 54.28 12.20
N LEU A 325 9.81 54.25 13.46
CA LEU A 325 10.32 53.02 14.07
C LEU A 325 9.50 52.45 15.23
N THR A 326 8.33 53.03 15.57
CA THR A 326 7.51 52.58 16.71
C THR A 326 6.39 51.60 16.37
N TYR A 327 6.18 51.20 15.11
CA TYR A 327 5.11 50.27 14.77
C TYR A 327 5.51 48.80 14.68
N TYR A 328 6.79 48.42 14.81
CA TYR A 328 7.25 47.04 14.73
C TYR A 328 7.62 46.36 16.04
N SER A 329 7.48 47.08 17.20
CA SER A 329 7.87 46.52 18.52
C SER A 329 6.69 46.07 19.40
N ALA A 330 5.43 46.23 18.98
CA ALA A 330 4.29 45.92 19.84
C ALA A 330 3.65 44.53 19.63
N SER A 331 4.19 43.69 18.74
CA SER A 331 3.63 42.36 18.48
C SER A 331 4.41 41.18 19.06
N LYS A 332 5.37 41.41 19.96
CA LYS A 332 6.23 40.33 20.51
C LYS A 332 6.10 40.07 22.00
N THR A 333 5.09 40.61 22.68
CA THR A 333 4.92 40.43 24.13
C THR A 333 3.47 40.12 24.52
N MET A 334 2.84 39.10 23.94
CA MET A 334 1.63 38.52 24.50
C MET A 334 1.46 37.07 24.07
N LEU A 335 2.36 36.18 24.51
CA LEU A 335 2.11 34.75 24.62
C LEU A 335 3.13 34.14 25.61
N ARG A 336 2.97 34.55 26.91
CA ARG A 336 3.44 33.76 28.04
C ARG A 336 2.54 34.08 29.22
N ASN A 337 1.61 33.19 29.50
CA ASN A 337 0.92 32.85 30.74
C ASN A 337 -0.55 32.49 30.45
N HIS A 338 -0.79 31.19 30.22
CA HIS A 338 -1.72 30.36 31.00
C HIS A 338 -1.52 28.90 30.57
#